data_96f9e6e07529f59e9578c02574a8cf2a
#
_entry.id   96f9e6e07529f59e9578c02574a8cf2a
#
_cell.length_a   1.000
_cell.length_b   1.000
_cell.length_c   1.000
_cell.angle_alpha   90.00
_cell.angle_beta   90.00
_cell.angle_gamma   90.00
#
_symmetry.space_group_name_H-M   'P 1'
#
loop_
_entity.id
_entity.type
_entity.pdbx_description
1 polymer ?
#
loop_
_entity_poly.entity_id
_entity_poly.type
_entity_poly.pdbx_seq_one_letter_code
_entity_poly.pdbx_strand_id
1 'polypeptide(L)'
;MKPYEQGALDGLCAVYSIVNAGRIISGLSDEQSRELFKQIITFLEQSHDLGKVLVSGLDLNTIGAILNDVTGDLIRHRSMPFKHYPDTPLEEFWSEMMRFINGEGRRTILIGLGGHQWDHWSIVDSITEKQIRFFDSLKLKRLNRSRCATTRATSLRPHLIHPTHTYFLA
;
A
#
# COMPACT_ATOMS: atom_id res chain seq x y z
N MET A 1 8.85 -11.17 -11.53
CA MET A 1 7.51 -10.54 -11.67
C MET A 1 7.71 -9.03 -11.65
N LYS A 2 6.95 -8.26 -12.45
CA LYS A 2 6.97 -6.79 -12.44
C LYS A 2 5.65 -6.28 -11.88
N PRO A 3 5.63 -5.12 -11.16
CA PRO A 3 4.40 -4.51 -10.74
C PRO A 3 3.59 -3.99 -11.94
N TYR A 4 2.26 -3.91 -11.80
CA TYR A 4 1.45 -3.10 -12.69
C TYR A 4 1.68 -1.63 -12.39
N GLU A 5 1.81 -0.83 -13.43
CA GLU A 5 2.08 0.60 -13.37
C GLU A 5 0.79 1.37 -13.63
N GLN A 6 0.52 2.40 -12.84
CA GLN A 6 -0.60 3.31 -13.07
C GLN A 6 -0.27 4.32 -14.17
N GLY A 7 -1.30 4.96 -14.73
CA GLY A 7 -1.15 6.08 -15.65
C GLY A 7 -0.65 7.35 -14.96
N ALA A 8 -0.12 8.28 -15.76
CA ALA A 8 0.41 9.54 -15.25
C ALA A 8 -0.68 10.52 -14.77
N LEU A 9 -1.94 10.29 -15.12
CA LEU A 9 -3.06 11.21 -14.90
C LEU A 9 -4.16 10.62 -14.01
N ASP A 10 -4.00 9.41 -13.50
CA ASP A 10 -4.99 8.80 -12.62
C ASP A 10 -4.49 8.72 -11.16
N GLY A 11 -5.44 8.83 -10.23
CA GLY A 11 -5.22 8.71 -8.78
C GLY A 11 -5.36 7.28 -8.25
N LEU A 12 -5.21 6.25 -9.10
CA LEU A 12 -5.50 4.86 -8.76
C LEU A 12 -4.34 4.11 -8.08
N CYS A 13 -3.36 4.80 -7.50
CA CYS A 13 -2.21 4.16 -6.83
C CYS A 13 -2.62 3.07 -5.83
N ALA A 14 -3.68 3.28 -5.06
CA ALA A 14 -4.18 2.28 -4.10
C ALA A 14 -4.78 1.06 -4.82
N VAL A 15 -5.52 1.24 -5.92
CA VAL A 15 -6.09 0.14 -6.72
C VAL A 15 -4.96 -0.74 -7.28
N TYR A 16 -3.98 -0.11 -7.95
CA TYR A 16 -2.81 -0.83 -8.46
C TYR A 16 -2.02 -1.52 -7.36
N SER A 17 -1.90 -0.87 -6.19
CA SER A 17 -1.23 -1.46 -5.02
C SER A 17 -1.97 -2.70 -4.51
N ILE A 18 -3.30 -2.70 -4.43
CA ILE A 18 -4.09 -3.87 -4.03
C ILE A 18 -3.92 -5.02 -5.04
N VAL A 19 -3.98 -4.74 -6.35
CA VAL A 19 -3.73 -5.76 -7.38
C VAL A 19 -2.31 -6.31 -7.27
N ASN A 20 -1.32 -5.46 -7.07
CA ASN A 20 0.08 -5.85 -6.87
C ASN A 20 0.26 -6.68 -5.59
N ALA A 21 -0.47 -6.38 -4.51
CA ALA A 21 -0.50 -7.21 -3.29
C ALA A 21 -1.04 -8.62 -3.58
N GLY A 22 -2.15 -8.74 -4.33
CA GLY A 22 -2.69 -10.02 -4.75
C GLY A 22 -1.68 -10.86 -5.55
N ARG A 23 -0.87 -10.22 -6.39
CA ARG A 23 0.22 -10.90 -7.12
C ARG A 23 1.29 -11.45 -6.19
N ILE A 24 1.67 -10.71 -5.16
CA ILE A 24 2.68 -11.16 -4.19
C ILE A 24 2.12 -12.29 -3.33
N ILE A 25 0.93 -12.11 -2.75
CA ILE A 25 0.35 -13.03 -1.76
C ILE A 25 -0.14 -14.31 -2.44
N SER A 26 -1.00 -14.17 -3.46
CA SER A 26 -1.71 -15.28 -4.09
C SER A 26 -1.08 -15.76 -5.39
N GLY A 27 -0.05 -15.08 -5.89
CA GLY A 27 0.63 -15.46 -7.13
C GLY A 27 -0.24 -15.26 -8.36
N LEU A 28 -1.10 -14.24 -8.39
CA LEU A 28 -2.03 -14.02 -9.50
C LEU A 28 -1.32 -13.93 -10.84
N SER A 29 -1.89 -14.63 -11.85
CA SER A 29 -1.52 -14.46 -13.25
C SER A 29 -1.88 -13.05 -13.75
N ASP A 30 -1.43 -12.70 -14.97
CA ASP A 30 -1.80 -11.43 -15.58
C ASP A 30 -3.31 -11.34 -15.87
N GLU A 31 -3.95 -12.46 -16.24
CA GLU A 31 -5.39 -12.52 -16.46
C GLU A 31 -6.17 -12.33 -15.14
N GLN A 32 -5.80 -13.05 -14.10
CA GLN A 32 -6.41 -12.91 -12.76
C GLN A 32 -6.22 -11.52 -12.19
N SER A 33 -5.07 -10.91 -12.42
CA SER A 33 -4.79 -9.52 -11.98
C SER A 33 -5.68 -8.51 -12.70
N ARG A 34 -5.91 -8.69 -14.01
CA ARG A 34 -6.84 -7.84 -14.76
C ARG A 34 -8.28 -8.03 -14.29
N GLU A 35 -8.66 -9.24 -13.96
CA GLU A 35 -10.00 -9.54 -13.45
C GLU A 35 -10.20 -8.89 -12.07
N LEU A 36 -9.24 -9.00 -11.15
CA LEU A 36 -9.29 -8.32 -9.86
C LEU A 36 -9.38 -6.79 -10.05
N PHE A 37 -8.60 -6.23 -10.97
CA PHE A 37 -8.68 -4.80 -11.27
C PHE A 37 -10.09 -4.39 -11.73
N LYS A 38 -10.71 -5.14 -12.66
CA LYS A 38 -12.08 -4.88 -13.11
C LYS A 38 -13.09 -4.96 -11.97
N GLN A 39 -12.98 -5.97 -11.10
CA GLN A 39 -13.86 -6.12 -9.93
C GLN A 39 -13.76 -4.91 -9.00
N ILE A 40 -12.55 -4.41 -8.74
CA ILE A 40 -12.35 -3.20 -7.95
C ILE A 40 -12.99 -1.98 -8.62
N ILE A 41 -12.79 -1.80 -9.93
CA ILE A 41 -13.40 -0.67 -10.66
C ILE A 41 -14.93 -0.76 -10.65
N THR A 42 -15.51 -1.94 -10.86
CA THR A 42 -16.96 -2.15 -10.79
C THR A 42 -17.51 -1.86 -9.38
N PHE A 43 -16.80 -2.29 -8.34
CA PHE A 43 -17.16 -1.96 -6.95
C PHE A 43 -17.16 -0.44 -6.71
N LEU A 44 -16.13 0.26 -7.19
CA LEU A 44 -16.03 1.72 -7.06
C LEU A 44 -17.13 2.44 -7.85
N GLU A 45 -17.46 1.99 -9.06
CA GLU A 45 -18.53 2.54 -9.88
C GLU A 45 -19.91 2.42 -9.19
N GLN A 46 -20.17 1.30 -8.54
CA GLN A 46 -21.43 1.04 -7.84
C GLN A 46 -21.57 1.79 -6.50
N SER A 47 -20.45 2.00 -5.80
CA SER A 47 -20.44 2.46 -4.42
C SER A 47 -19.94 3.89 -4.23
N HIS A 48 -19.30 4.49 -5.25
CA HIS A 48 -18.57 5.75 -5.14
C HIS A 48 -18.69 6.56 -6.44
N ASP A 49 -18.33 7.85 -6.36
CA ASP A 49 -18.11 8.68 -7.55
C ASP A 49 -16.75 8.31 -8.18
N LEU A 50 -16.78 7.44 -9.19
CA LEU A 50 -15.58 6.98 -9.88
C LEU A 50 -14.79 8.16 -10.49
N GLY A 51 -15.45 9.21 -10.98
CA GLY A 51 -14.79 10.41 -11.51
C GLY A 51 -13.94 11.09 -10.43
N LYS A 52 -14.48 11.23 -9.22
CA LYS A 52 -13.75 11.77 -8.06
C LYS A 52 -12.59 10.86 -7.66
N VAL A 53 -12.80 9.54 -7.64
CA VAL A 53 -11.76 8.56 -7.32
C VAL A 53 -10.59 8.65 -8.30
N LEU A 54 -10.87 8.77 -9.61
CA LEU A 54 -9.84 8.89 -10.63
C LEU A 54 -8.95 10.14 -10.46
N VAL A 55 -9.53 11.23 -9.93
CA VAL A 55 -8.80 12.50 -9.75
C VAL A 55 -8.12 12.59 -8.36
N SER A 56 -8.83 12.15 -7.31
CA SER A 56 -8.42 12.41 -5.92
C SER A 56 -7.86 11.18 -5.20
N GLY A 57 -7.92 9.99 -5.84
CA GLY A 57 -7.51 8.73 -5.21
C GLY A 57 -8.54 8.16 -4.25
N LEU A 58 -8.14 7.13 -3.50
CA LEU A 58 -8.96 6.43 -2.53
C LEU A 58 -8.64 6.85 -1.09
N ASP A 59 -9.67 7.04 -0.30
CA ASP A 59 -9.54 7.18 1.14
C ASP A 59 -9.35 5.82 1.84
N LEU A 60 -8.96 5.87 3.13
CA LEU A 60 -8.67 4.69 3.92
C LEU A 60 -9.89 3.75 4.10
N ASN A 61 -11.10 4.31 4.22
CA ASN A 61 -12.32 3.51 4.41
C ASN A 61 -12.66 2.75 3.12
N THR A 62 -12.54 3.39 1.99
CA THR A 62 -12.76 2.77 0.67
C THR A 62 -11.73 1.67 0.40
N ILE A 63 -10.45 1.89 0.74
CA ILE A 63 -9.41 0.84 0.67
C ILE A 63 -9.79 -0.34 1.55
N GLY A 64 -10.24 -0.10 2.79
CA GLY A 64 -10.70 -1.14 3.70
C GLY A 64 -11.89 -1.94 3.15
N ALA A 65 -12.86 -1.27 2.54
CA ALA A 65 -14.01 -1.92 1.90
C ALA A 65 -13.57 -2.80 0.72
N ILE A 66 -12.70 -2.30 -0.17
CA ILE A 66 -12.15 -3.11 -1.27
C ILE A 66 -11.43 -4.37 -0.74
N LEU A 67 -10.58 -4.20 0.27
CA LEU A 67 -9.85 -5.32 0.87
C LEU A 67 -10.81 -6.35 1.49
N ASN A 68 -11.94 -5.93 2.07
CA ASN A 68 -12.89 -6.84 2.69
C ASN A 68 -13.85 -7.48 1.69
N ASP A 69 -14.41 -6.68 0.79
CA ASP A 69 -15.58 -7.08 -0.01
C ASP A 69 -15.19 -7.58 -1.40
N VAL A 70 -14.02 -7.16 -1.92
CA VAL A 70 -13.58 -7.51 -3.27
C VAL A 70 -12.44 -8.54 -3.26
N THR A 71 -11.43 -8.37 -2.40
CA THR A 71 -10.27 -9.29 -2.44
C THR A 71 -10.54 -10.66 -1.84
N GLY A 72 -11.56 -10.79 -0.98
CA GLY A 72 -12.05 -12.08 -0.47
C GLY A 72 -10.92 -13.01 0.02
N ASP A 73 -10.88 -14.22 -0.57
CA ASP A 73 -9.90 -15.26 -0.25
C ASP A 73 -8.49 -15.00 -0.81
N LEU A 74 -8.33 -14.01 -1.70
CA LEU A 74 -7.03 -13.70 -2.29
C LEU A 74 -6.07 -13.09 -1.26
N ILE A 75 -6.61 -12.28 -0.33
CA ILE A 75 -5.88 -11.65 0.76
C ILE A 75 -6.64 -11.94 2.05
N ARG A 76 -6.29 -13.03 2.73
CA ARG A 76 -7.06 -13.52 3.90
C ARG A 76 -6.77 -12.78 5.19
N HIS A 77 -5.52 -12.40 5.39
CA HIS A 77 -5.13 -11.61 6.56
C HIS A 77 -5.06 -10.13 6.21
N ARG A 78 -5.77 -9.31 6.96
CA ARG A 78 -5.79 -7.85 6.83
C ARG A 78 -5.83 -7.25 8.22
N SER A 79 -4.79 -6.56 8.61
CA SER A 79 -4.75 -5.88 9.90
C SER A 79 -4.10 -4.52 9.80
N MET A 80 -4.49 -3.63 10.68
CA MET A 80 -3.93 -2.28 10.82
C MET A 80 -3.47 -2.10 12.28
N PRO A 81 -2.28 -2.63 12.66
CA PRO A 81 -1.83 -2.60 14.06
C PRO A 81 -1.72 -1.18 14.64
N PHE A 82 -1.47 -0.20 13.78
CA PHE A 82 -1.22 1.18 14.17
C PHE A 82 -2.36 2.15 13.80
N LYS A 83 -3.56 1.63 13.47
CA LYS A 83 -4.70 2.46 13.01
C LYS A 83 -5.00 3.65 13.91
N HIS A 84 -4.84 3.48 15.21
CA HIS A 84 -5.20 4.48 16.23
C HIS A 84 -3.97 5.11 16.92
N TYR A 85 -2.76 4.92 16.37
CA TYR A 85 -1.49 5.36 16.95
C TYR A 85 -0.70 6.24 15.98
N PRO A 86 -1.16 7.50 15.73
CA PRO A 86 -0.53 8.40 14.76
C PRO A 86 0.90 8.81 15.14
N ASP A 87 1.20 8.83 16.44
CA ASP A 87 2.49 9.24 16.97
C ASP A 87 3.48 8.07 17.17
N THR A 88 3.20 6.91 16.55
CA THR A 88 4.08 5.74 16.63
C THR A 88 5.50 6.11 16.18
N PRO A 89 6.53 5.88 17.03
CA PRO A 89 7.91 6.15 16.67
C PRO A 89 8.37 5.33 15.47
N LEU A 90 9.24 5.93 14.63
CA LEU A 90 9.78 5.25 13.44
C LEU A 90 10.44 3.90 13.79
N GLU A 91 11.15 3.83 14.91
CA GLU A 91 11.82 2.61 15.38
C GLU A 91 10.85 1.46 15.59
N GLU A 92 9.77 1.70 16.33
CA GLU A 92 8.74 0.74 16.64
C GLU A 92 8.00 0.28 15.38
N PHE A 93 7.55 1.26 14.57
CA PHE A 93 6.84 1.00 13.32
C PHE A 93 7.69 0.19 12.34
N TRP A 94 8.97 0.55 12.20
CA TRP A 94 9.91 -0.14 11.31
C TRP A 94 10.16 -1.58 11.75
N SER A 95 10.38 -1.79 13.04
CA SER A 95 10.62 -3.12 13.63
C SER A 95 9.42 -4.04 13.45
N GLU A 96 8.21 -3.52 13.63
CA GLU A 96 6.99 -4.29 13.44
C GLU A 96 6.76 -4.66 11.96
N MET A 97 7.00 -3.72 11.03
CA MET A 97 6.95 -4.03 9.59
C MET A 97 7.97 -5.11 9.21
N MET A 98 9.21 -5.02 9.73
CA MET A 98 10.25 -6.03 9.49
C MET A 98 9.82 -7.39 10.04
N ARG A 99 9.32 -7.44 11.27
CA ARG A 99 8.85 -8.68 11.91
C ARG A 99 7.74 -9.33 11.09
N PHE A 100 6.79 -8.55 10.59
CA PHE A 100 5.69 -9.05 9.79
C PHE A 100 6.16 -9.59 8.44
N ILE A 101 6.91 -8.82 7.67
CA ILE A 101 7.38 -9.21 6.32
C ILE A 101 8.27 -10.46 6.37
N ASN A 102 9.10 -10.59 7.41
CA ASN A 102 10.01 -11.75 7.57
C ASN A 102 9.34 -12.96 8.24
N GLY A 103 8.04 -12.90 8.53
CA GLY A 103 7.28 -14.04 9.04
C GLY A 103 7.00 -15.11 7.98
N GLU A 104 6.36 -16.21 8.39
CA GLU A 104 6.05 -17.32 7.50
C GLU A 104 4.97 -16.95 6.46
N GLY A 105 5.08 -17.55 5.28
CA GLY A 105 4.16 -17.34 4.17
C GLY A 105 4.47 -16.11 3.32
N ARG A 106 3.63 -15.88 2.30
CA ARG A 106 3.75 -14.70 1.44
C ARG A 106 3.04 -13.51 2.10
N ARG A 107 3.77 -12.47 2.36
CA ARG A 107 3.31 -11.29 3.09
C ARG A 107 3.73 -10.01 2.38
N THR A 108 2.92 -9.00 2.54
CA THR A 108 3.26 -7.65 2.08
C THR A 108 2.58 -6.60 2.97
N ILE A 109 2.94 -5.34 2.80
CA ILE A 109 2.34 -4.22 3.51
C ILE A 109 1.89 -3.19 2.48
N LEU A 110 0.60 -2.85 2.50
CA LEU A 110 0.07 -1.69 1.79
C LEU A 110 0.26 -0.47 2.69
N ILE A 111 1.04 0.50 2.25
CA ILE A 111 1.46 1.64 3.05
C ILE A 111 1.17 2.95 2.35
N GLY A 112 0.60 3.90 3.10
CA GLY A 112 0.47 5.29 2.71
C GLY A 112 1.79 6.03 2.91
N LEU A 113 2.24 6.69 1.86
CA LEU A 113 3.43 7.51 1.82
C LEU A 113 3.05 8.97 1.65
N GLY A 114 3.72 9.86 2.34
CA GLY A 114 3.50 11.31 2.26
C GLY A 114 4.79 12.10 2.35
N GLY A 115 4.66 13.42 2.44
CA GLY A 115 5.77 14.35 2.58
C GLY A 115 5.58 15.59 1.72
N HIS A 116 6.66 16.33 1.46
CA HIS A 116 6.57 17.61 0.72
C HIS A 116 6.11 17.48 -0.74
N GLN A 117 6.11 16.28 -1.32
CA GLN A 117 5.91 16.09 -2.76
C GLN A 117 4.95 14.96 -3.15
N TRP A 118 4.43 14.17 -2.19
CA TRP A 118 3.63 12.99 -2.54
C TRP A 118 2.56 12.68 -1.51
N ASP A 119 1.46 12.20 -2.08
CA ASP A 119 0.42 11.42 -1.41
C ASP A 119 0.27 10.14 -2.24
N HIS A 120 0.79 9.01 -1.75
CA HIS A 120 0.92 7.81 -2.57
C HIS A 120 0.73 6.53 -1.75
N TRP A 121 0.02 5.56 -2.33
CA TRP A 121 -0.09 4.21 -1.80
C TRP A 121 0.87 3.28 -2.53
N SER A 122 1.61 2.48 -1.78
CA SER A 122 2.59 1.54 -2.32
C SER A 122 2.58 0.21 -1.58
N ILE A 123 3.22 -0.80 -2.19
CA ILE A 123 3.37 -2.14 -1.63
C ILE A 123 4.83 -2.38 -1.24
N VAL A 124 5.03 -2.78 0.01
CA VAL A 124 6.34 -3.17 0.52
C VAL A 124 6.67 -4.57 0.01
N ASP A 125 7.72 -4.68 -0.81
CA ASP A 125 8.25 -5.95 -1.30
C ASP A 125 9.17 -6.61 -0.28
N SER A 126 10.08 -5.83 0.27
CA SER A 126 11.00 -6.28 1.31
C SER A 126 11.47 -5.12 2.19
N ILE A 127 11.93 -5.45 3.40
CA ILE A 127 12.40 -4.47 4.37
C ILE A 127 13.63 -5.01 5.11
N THR A 128 14.61 -4.14 5.32
CA THR A 128 15.81 -4.39 6.13
C THR A 128 15.93 -3.31 7.20
N GLU A 129 16.91 -3.40 8.08
CA GLU A 129 17.19 -2.35 9.07
C GLU A 129 17.46 -0.97 8.44
N LYS A 130 17.91 -0.94 7.18
CA LYS A 130 18.36 0.29 6.51
C LYS A 130 17.40 0.82 5.46
N GLN A 131 16.56 -0.03 4.85
CA GLN A 131 15.73 0.37 3.72
C GLN A 131 14.47 -0.47 3.55
N ILE A 132 13.44 0.15 2.98
CA ILE A 132 12.25 -0.51 2.41
C ILE A 132 12.43 -0.56 0.90
N ARG A 133 12.11 -1.70 0.27
CA ARG A 133 11.93 -1.87 -1.16
C ARG A 133 10.46 -2.01 -1.48
N PHE A 134 10.07 -1.49 -2.65
CA PHE A 134 8.66 -1.45 -3.06
C PHE A 134 8.42 -2.20 -4.37
N PHE A 135 7.24 -2.81 -4.43
CA PHE A 135 6.62 -3.33 -5.65
C PHE A 135 5.55 -2.33 -6.10
N ASP A 136 6.00 -1.24 -6.70
CA ASP A 136 5.31 0.05 -6.78
C ASP A 136 4.78 0.39 -8.17
N SER A 137 3.59 1.01 -8.21
CA SER A 137 2.91 1.40 -9.45
C SER A 137 3.47 2.66 -10.13
N LEU A 138 4.22 3.50 -9.40
CA LEU A 138 4.90 4.71 -9.92
C LEU A 138 6.42 4.58 -9.97
N LYS A 139 6.92 3.33 -9.95
CA LYS A 139 8.36 3.02 -10.07
C LYS A 139 9.21 3.46 -8.88
N LEU A 140 8.60 3.73 -7.72
CA LEU A 140 9.32 3.93 -6.48
C LEU A 140 10.03 2.62 -6.12
N LYS A 141 11.35 2.63 -6.10
CA LYS A 141 12.13 1.41 -5.87
C LYS A 141 12.42 1.17 -4.40
N ARG A 142 12.79 2.21 -3.67
CA ARG A 142 13.21 2.11 -2.27
C ARG A 142 13.17 3.44 -1.54
N LEU A 143 13.05 3.36 -0.21
CA LEU A 143 13.32 4.46 0.72
C LEU A 143 14.32 4.00 1.78
N ASN A 144 15.29 4.87 2.06
CA ASN A 144 16.25 4.63 3.14
C ASN A 144 15.62 5.07 4.48
N ARG A 145 15.74 4.23 5.52
CA ARG A 145 15.23 4.51 6.86
C ARG A 145 15.67 5.86 7.42
N SER A 146 16.93 6.23 7.19
CA SER A 146 17.48 7.52 7.64
C SER A 146 16.79 8.74 7.01
N ARG A 147 16.06 8.56 5.91
CA ARG A 147 15.31 9.60 5.19
C ARG A 147 13.82 9.57 5.50
N CYS A 148 13.34 8.66 6.36
CA CYS A 148 11.94 8.47 6.70
C CYS A 148 11.61 9.06 8.08
N ALA A 149 10.37 9.47 8.25
CA ALA A 149 9.74 9.85 9.51
C ALA A 149 8.31 9.31 9.55
N THR A 150 7.72 9.21 10.75
CA THR A 150 6.32 8.78 10.94
C THR A 150 5.40 9.94 11.29
N THR A 151 5.92 11.04 11.83
CA THR A 151 5.10 12.14 12.36
C THR A 151 5.24 13.43 11.57
N ARG A 152 6.46 13.86 11.28
CA ARG A 152 6.72 15.13 10.58
C ARG A 152 7.89 15.02 9.60
N ALA A 153 7.66 15.48 8.36
CA ALA A 153 8.72 15.61 7.38
C ALA A 153 9.67 16.77 7.73
N THR A 154 10.96 16.57 7.46
CA THR A 154 12.01 17.56 7.60
C THR A 154 12.93 17.53 6.38
N SER A 155 13.82 18.49 6.22
CA SER A 155 14.82 18.48 5.14
C SER A 155 15.73 17.23 5.17
N LEU A 156 16.03 16.71 6.36
CA LEU A 156 16.82 15.49 6.54
C LEU A 156 15.97 14.22 6.35
N ARG A 157 14.70 14.26 6.73
CA ARG A 157 13.74 13.15 6.63
C ARG A 157 12.49 13.58 5.86
N PRO A 158 12.59 13.74 4.54
CA PRO A 158 11.51 14.29 3.73
C PRO A 158 10.35 13.32 3.46
N HIS A 159 10.55 12.01 3.69
CA HIS A 159 9.54 11.00 3.40
C HIS A 159 8.76 10.63 4.66
N LEU A 160 7.44 10.81 4.62
CA LEU A 160 6.55 10.30 5.64
C LEU A 160 6.09 8.90 5.26
N ILE A 161 6.17 7.99 6.21
CA ILE A 161 5.53 6.68 6.17
C ILE A 161 4.48 6.68 7.27
N HIS A 162 3.20 6.50 6.89
CA HIS A 162 2.07 6.74 7.79
C HIS A 162 1.65 5.47 8.53
N PRO A 163 1.89 5.32 9.85
CA PRO A 163 1.48 4.14 10.60
C PRO A 163 -0.03 3.90 10.54
N THR A 164 -0.83 4.99 10.65
CA THR A 164 -2.29 4.92 10.61
C THR A 164 -2.87 4.60 9.22
N HIS A 165 -2.06 4.69 8.17
CA HIS A 165 -2.43 4.37 6.79
C HIS A 165 -1.61 3.16 6.30
N THR A 166 -1.61 2.09 7.10
CA THR A 166 -0.81 0.89 6.81
C THR A 166 -1.60 -0.38 7.11
N TYR A 167 -1.78 -1.19 6.06
CA TYR A 167 -2.36 -2.52 6.15
C TYR A 167 -1.28 -3.60 6.05
N PHE A 168 -1.30 -4.53 6.98
CA PHE A 168 -0.50 -5.74 7.00
C PHE A 168 -1.31 -6.86 6.34
N LEU A 169 -0.82 -7.40 5.21
CA LEU A 169 -1.56 -8.28 4.31
C LEU A 169 -0.85 -9.64 4.13
N ALA A 170 -1.62 -10.76 4.22
CA ALA A 170 -1.14 -12.11 3.95
C ALA A 170 -2.25 -13.04 3.40
#